data_a86aff9f02f7be5bafc5ba2538ff9c39
#
_entry.id   a86aff9f02f7be5bafc5ba2538ff9c39
#
_cell.length_a   1.000
_cell.length_b   1.000
_cell.length_c   1.000
_cell.angle_alpha   90.00
_cell.angle_beta   90.00
_cell.angle_gamma   90.00
#
_symmetry.space_group_name_H-M   'P 1'
#
loop_
_entity.id
_entity.type
_entity.pdbx_description
1 polymer ?
#
loop_
_entity_poly.entity_id
_entity_poly.type
_entity_poly.pdbx_seq_one_letter_code
_entity_poly.pdbx_strand_id
1 'polypeptide(L)'
;HKTVRRQRQMCIRDRIWRGGGVTFASRPRDYSKKINKKMYKAALRSIFSELLRQEKLIAIEHPKIKNPKTKEMVSFLSKLSLENVLIITDEIDKNLHLASRNIPHVNVVTTAEINPVMLLKPHKVAITPAAFKRIEELI
;
A
#
# COMPACT_ATOMS: atom_id res chain seq x y z
N HIS A 1 3.43 58.48 -6.96
CA HIS A 1 2.24 57.59 -6.78
C HIS A 1 2.57 56.11 -6.61
N LYS A 2 3.70 55.58 -7.13
CA LYS A 2 4.10 54.16 -6.97
C LYS A 2 4.60 53.83 -5.55
N THR A 3 5.23 54.78 -4.86
CA THR A 3 5.74 54.61 -3.50
C THR A 3 4.66 54.51 -2.44
N VAL A 4 3.59 55.31 -2.55
CA VAL A 4 2.47 55.31 -1.60
C VAL A 4 1.67 54.01 -1.67
N ARG A 5 1.54 53.44 -2.87
CA ARG A 5 0.85 52.14 -3.07
C ARG A 5 1.65 50.99 -2.48
N ARG A 6 2.98 50.99 -2.57
CA ARG A 6 3.87 50.01 -1.93
C ARG A 6 3.81 50.11 -0.41
N GLN A 7 3.83 51.32 0.14
CA GLN A 7 3.72 51.52 1.60
C GLN A 7 2.36 51.09 2.14
N ARG A 8 1.25 51.39 1.47
CA ARG A 8 -0.08 50.88 1.87
C ARG A 8 -0.18 49.36 1.80
N GLN A 9 0.41 48.69 0.82
CA GLN A 9 0.46 47.24 0.76
C GLN A 9 1.31 46.62 1.88
N MET A 10 2.40 47.28 2.26
CA MET A 10 3.22 46.85 3.41
C MET A 10 2.48 47.00 4.73
N CYS A 11 1.84 48.18 5.00
CA CYS A 11 1.18 48.45 6.27
C CYS A 11 -0.11 47.62 6.48
N ILE A 12 -0.91 47.36 5.46
CA ILE A 12 -2.19 46.65 5.62
C ILE A 12 -2.03 45.12 5.53
N ARG A 13 -1.00 44.64 4.83
CA ARG A 13 -0.74 43.21 4.62
C ARG A 13 0.52 42.70 5.29
N ASP A 14 1.07 43.51 6.17
CA ASP A 14 2.27 43.10 6.89
C ASP A 14 1.96 41.91 7.82
N ARG A 15 2.93 41.03 7.96
CA ARG A 15 2.84 39.77 8.70
C ARG A 15 2.58 39.96 10.19
N ILE A 16 2.85 41.19 10.71
CA ILE A 16 2.67 41.56 12.12
C ILE A 16 1.23 42.01 12.41
N TRP A 17 0.44 42.37 11.40
CA TRP A 17 -0.88 42.91 11.59
C TRP A 17 -1.97 41.83 11.61
N ARG A 18 -3.03 42.06 12.41
CA ARG A 18 -4.25 41.23 12.33
C ARG A 18 -4.83 41.28 10.91
N GLY A 19 -5.02 40.12 10.28
CA GLY A 19 -5.47 40.05 8.88
C GLY A 19 -4.34 40.31 7.86
N GLY A 20 -3.09 40.47 8.29
CA GLY A 20 -1.92 40.53 7.42
C GLY A 20 -1.59 39.17 6.76
N GLY A 21 -0.55 39.16 5.95
CA GLY A 21 -0.09 37.92 5.28
C GLY A 21 0.51 36.92 6.29
N VAL A 22 0.40 35.64 5.96
CA VAL A 22 1.02 34.56 6.77
C VAL A 22 2.54 34.64 6.65
N THR A 23 3.25 34.69 7.81
CA THR A 23 4.71 34.79 7.86
C THR A 23 5.39 33.57 7.25
N PHE A 24 4.92 32.38 7.60
CA PHE A 24 5.39 31.09 7.10
C PHE A 24 4.21 30.31 6.52
N ALA A 25 3.74 30.75 5.36
CA ALA A 25 2.68 30.01 4.67
C ALA A 25 3.17 28.61 4.30
N SER A 26 2.29 27.62 4.43
CA SER A 26 2.56 26.28 3.96
C SER A 26 2.78 26.30 2.45
N ARG A 27 3.86 25.70 2.00
CA ARG A 27 4.18 25.51 0.57
C ARG A 27 4.25 24.02 0.27
N PRO A 28 3.85 23.59 -0.93
CA PRO A 28 4.11 22.22 -1.36
C PRO A 28 5.60 21.91 -1.24
N ARG A 29 5.91 20.84 -0.53
CA ARG A 29 7.29 20.39 -0.36
C ARG A 29 7.32 18.87 -0.31
N ASP A 30 8.42 18.28 -0.72
CA ASP A 30 8.64 16.86 -0.66
C ASP A 30 9.02 16.44 0.76
N TYR A 31 8.25 15.51 1.33
CA TYR A 31 8.48 14.89 2.64
C TYR A 31 9.04 13.47 2.53
N SER A 32 9.31 12.99 1.30
CA SER A 32 9.81 11.64 1.11
C SER A 32 11.15 11.43 1.83
N LYS A 33 11.29 10.25 2.45
CA LYS A 33 12.51 9.83 3.13
C LYS A 33 13.03 8.56 2.48
N LYS A 34 14.28 8.58 2.07
CA LYS A 34 14.96 7.40 1.54
C LYS A 34 15.29 6.43 2.67
N ILE A 35 14.92 5.17 2.49
CA ILE A 35 15.26 4.08 3.41
C ILE A 35 16.37 3.22 2.78
N ASN A 36 17.31 2.74 3.59
CA ASN A 36 18.37 1.86 3.14
C ASN A 36 17.81 0.49 2.72
N LYS A 37 18.27 -0.07 1.62
CA LYS A 37 17.81 -1.38 1.09
C LYS A 37 17.92 -2.51 2.12
N LYS A 38 19.01 -2.55 2.90
CA LYS A 38 19.20 -3.55 3.98
C LYS A 38 18.14 -3.42 5.08
N MET A 39 17.79 -2.18 5.47
CA MET A 39 16.73 -1.96 6.47
C MET A 39 15.36 -2.40 5.95
N TYR A 40 15.04 -2.12 4.70
CA TYR A 40 13.79 -2.54 4.08
C TYR A 40 13.66 -4.08 4.06
N LYS A 41 14.71 -4.78 3.63
CA LYS A 41 14.75 -6.25 3.65
C LYS A 41 14.62 -6.82 5.08
N ALA A 42 15.32 -6.24 6.05
CA ALA A 42 15.21 -6.66 7.45
C ALA A 42 13.78 -6.45 8.00
N ALA A 43 13.12 -5.34 7.63
CA ALA A 43 11.73 -5.09 8.01
C ALA A 43 10.79 -6.14 7.41
N LEU A 44 10.95 -6.51 6.14
CA LEU A 44 10.15 -7.57 5.53
C LEU A 44 10.34 -8.91 6.24
N ARG A 45 11.59 -9.30 6.56
CA ARG A 45 11.88 -10.53 7.32
C ARG A 45 11.15 -10.54 8.67
N SER A 46 11.22 -9.44 9.41
CA SER A 46 10.53 -9.30 10.69
C SER A 46 9.03 -9.43 10.57
N ILE A 47 8.44 -8.82 9.52
CA ILE A 47 7.00 -8.90 9.27
C ILE A 47 6.58 -10.33 8.94
N PHE A 48 7.27 -11.01 8.03
CA PHE A 48 6.94 -12.40 7.70
C PHE A 48 7.07 -13.34 8.90
N SER A 49 8.11 -13.17 9.73
CA SER A 49 8.29 -13.91 10.98
C SER A 49 7.11 -13.69 11.93
N GLU A 50 6.64 -12.47 12.07
CA GLU A 50 5.51 -12.13 12.94
C GLU A 50 4.18 -12.67 12.38
N LEU A 51 3.96 -12.58 11.06
CA LEU A 51 2.77 -13.15 10.41
C LEU A 51 2.72 -14.67 10.59
N LEU A 52 3.85 -15.35 10.53
CA LEU A 52 3.94 -16.78 10.78
C LEU A 52 3.64 -17.10 12.26
N ARG A 53 4.20 -16.34 13.20
CA ARG A 53 3.95 -16.49 14.63
C ARG A 53 2.50 -16.30 15.02
N GLN A 54 1.80 -15.39 14.31
CA GLN A 54 0.38 -15.10 14.52
C GLN A 54 -0.55 -16.02 13.71
N GLU A 55 -0.04 -16.99 12.99
CA GLU A 55 -0.80 -17.91 12.13
C GLU A 55 -1.68 -17.18 11.09
N LYS A 56 -1.23 -16.00 10.66
CA LYS A 56 -1.91 -15.19 9.63
C LYS A 56 -1.46 -15.53 8.22
N LEU A 57 -0.36 -16.28 8.09
CA LEU A 57 0.20 -16.70 6.81
C LEU A 57 -0.42 -18.03 6.39
N ILE A 58 -1.00 -18.08 5.19
CA ILE A 58 -1.66 -19.28 4.66
C ILE A 58 -1.07 -19.59 3.29
N ALA A 59 -0.66 -20.84 3.09
CA ALA A 59 -0.30 -21.33 1.76
C ALA A 59 -1.57 -21.71 1.00
N ILE A 60 -1.72 -21.19 -0.22
CA ILE A 60 -2.84 -21.51 -1.11
C ILE A 60 -2.32 -21.97 -2.46
N GLU A 61 -3.04 -22.87 -3.10
CA GLU A 61 -2.81 -23.15 -4.52
C GLU A 61 -3.15 -21.93 -5.37
N HIS A 62 -2.49 -21.82 -6.52
CA HIS A 62 -2.75 -20.70 -7.43
C HIS A 62 -4.24 -20.68 -7.85
N PRO A 63 -4.98 -19.58 -7.55
CA PRO A 63 -6.40 -19.49 -7.88
C PRO A 63 -6.57 -19.46 -9.40
N LYS A 64 -7.00 -20.57 -10.00
CA LYS A 64 -7.27 -20.68 -11.44
C LYS A 64 -8.66 -20.11 -11.76
N ILE A 65 -8.74 -18.83 -12.05
CA ILE A 65 -9.98 -18.15 -12.43
C ILE A 65 -10.06 -18.13 -13.97
N LYS A 66 -11.00 -18.89 -14.54
CA LYS A 66 -11.17 -18.96 -15.99
C LYS A 66 -11.75 -17.66 -16.57
N ASN A 67 -12.76 -17.12 -15.91
CA ASN A 67 -13.44 -15.89 -16.33
C ASN A 67 -13.18 -14.77 -15.31
N PRO A 68 -13.00 -13.51 -15.73
CA PRO A 68 -12.76 -12.37 -14.83
C PRO A 68 -14.06 -11.92 -14.13
N LYS A 69 -14.77 -12.89 -13.50
CA LYS A 69 -16.02 -12.64 -12.77
C LYS A 69 -15.78 -12.63 -11.27
N THR A 70 -16.25 -11.57 -10.62
CA THR A 70 -16.19 -11.43 -9.15
C THR A 70 -16.88 -12.56 -8.40
N LYS A 71 -17.95 -13.14 -8.97
CA LYS A 71 -18.68 -14.28 -8.38
C LYS A 71 -17.79 -15.51 -8.17
N GLU A 72 -16.91 -15.81 -9.13
CA GLU A 72 -15.96 -16.93 -9.00
C GLU A 72 -14.96 -16.68 -7.88
N MET A 73 -14.46 -15.43 -7.77
CA MET A 73 -13.55 -15.05 -6.71
C MET A 73 -14.21 -15.08 -5.32
N VAL A 74 -15.42 -14.58 -5.19
CA VAL A 74 -16.19 -14.65 -3.93
C VAL A 74 -16.42 -16.09 -3.50
N SER A 75 -16.80 -16.99 -4.44
CA SER A 75 -16.98 -18.41 -4.13
C SER A 75 -15.67 -19.10 -3.72
N PHE A 76 -14.55 -18.69 -4.27
CA PHE A 76 -13.22 -19.18 -3.87
C PHE A 76 -12.85 -18.71 -2.45
N LEU A 77 -13.06 -17.44 -2.15
CA LEU A 77 -12.78 -16.87 -0.83
C LEU A 77 -13.68 -17.44 0.27
N SER A 78 -14.96 -17.67 -0.02
CA SER A 78 -15.90 -18.25 0.92
C SER A 78 -15.54 -19.69 1.30
N LYS A 79 -15.01 -20.48 0.34
CA LYS A 79 -14.51 -21.85 0.61
C LYS A 79 -13.33 -21.85 1.60
N LEU A 80 -12.51 -20.81 1.58
CA LEU A 80 -11.35 -20.65 2.46
C LEU A 80 -11.66 -19.82 3.72
N SER A 81 -12.89 -19.35 3.89
CA SER A 81 -13.32 -18.48 4.99
C SER A 81 -12.42 -17.23 5.12
N LEU A 82 -12.13 -16.60 3.98
CA LEU A 82 -11.26 -15.42 3.89
C LEU A 82 -12.08 -14.18 3.53
N GLU A 83 -12.20 -13.23 4.45
CA GLU A 83 -12.91 -11.96 4.24
C GLU A 83 -11.95 -10.80 3.92
N ASN A 84 -10.88 -10.68 4.71
CA ASN A 84 -9.87 -9.62 4.56
C ASN A 84 -8.52 -10.28 4.31
N VAL A 85 -8.10 -10.32 3.05
CA VAL A 85 -6.93 -11.09 2.62
C VAL A 85 -6.09 -10.37 1.58
N LEU A 86 -4.78 -10.51 1.72
CA LEU A 86 -3.81 -10.20 0.69
C LEU A 86 -3.37 -11.52 0.02
N ILE A 87 -3.55 -11.62 -1.27
CA ILE A 87 -3.10 -12.77 -2.06
C ILE A 87 -1.81 -12.39 -2.78
N ILE A 88 -0.76 -13.16 -2.54
CA ILE A 88 0.54 -12.96 -3.15
C ILE A 88 0.78 -14.06 -4.18
N THR A 89 0.96 -13.65 -5.44
CA THR A 89 1.23 -14.53 -6.57
C THR A 89 2.59 -14.21 -7.17
N ASP A 90 3.18 -15.13 -7.89
CA ASP A 90 4.44 -14.89 -8.59
C ASP A 90 4.24 -14.01 -9.82
N GLU A 91 3.25 -14.34 -10.65
CA GLU A 91 2.90 -13.61 -11.85
C GLU A 91 1.50 -12.99 -11.74
N ILE A 92 1.28 -11.90 -12.47
CA ILE A 92 -0.03 -11.24 -12.55
C ILE A 92 -0.90 -12.03 -13.53
N ASP A 93 -1.87 -12.78 -13.00
CA ASP A 93 -2.98 -13.28 -13.80
C ASP A 93 -4.01 -12.14 -13.98
N LYS A 94 -4.19 -11.69 -15.23
CA LYS A 94 -5.14 -10.62 -15.59
C LYS A 94 -6.57 -10.95 -15.15
N ASN A 95 -6.98 -12.21 -15.26
CA ASN A 95 -8.33 -12.63 -14.86
C ASN A 95 -8.50 -12.56 -13.35
N LEU A 96 -7.51 -12.99 -12.59
CA LEU A 96 -7.49 -12.91 -11.14
C LEU A 96 -7.54 -11.46 -10.65
N HIS A 97 -6.73 -10.59 -11.23
CA HIS A 97 -6.71 -9.17 -10.88
C HIS A 97 -8.06 -8.48 -11.18
N LEU A 98 -8.64 -8.73 -12.34
CA LEU A 98 -9.96 -8.18 -12.72
C LEU A 98 -11.09 -8.71 -11.84
N ALA A 99 -11.04 -9.98 -11.44
CA ALA A 99 -12.04 -10.60 -10.58
C ALA A 99 -11.97 -10.10 -9.12
N SER A 100 -10.77 -9.75 -8.63
CA SER A 100 -10.55 -9.35 -7.25
C SER A 100 -10.70 -7.85 -6.98
N ARG A 101 -10.34 -6.98 -7.94
CA ARG A 101 -10.23 -5.52 -7.74
C ARG A 101 -11.49 -4.83 -7.22
N ASN A 102 -12.68 -5.37 -7.49
CA ASN A 102 -13.96 -4.80 -7.03
C ASN A 102 -14.40 -5.30 -5.66
N ILE A 103 -13.72 -6.29 -5.08
CA ILE A 103 -14.09 -6.85 -3.79
C ILE A 103 -13.37 -6.04 -2.71
N PRO A 104 -14.10 -5.44 -1.74
CA PRO A 104 -13.48 -4.72 -0.64
C PRO A 104 -12.62 -5.68 0.20
N HIS A 105 -11.53 -5.16 0.74
CA HIS A 105 -10.60 -5.89 1.63
C HIS A 105 -9.87 -7.08 1.01
N VAL A 106 -9.95 -7.27 -0.31
CA VAL A 106 -9.21 -8.31 -1.04
C VAL A 106 -8.25 -7.63 -2.01
N ASN A 107 -6.95 -7.89 -1.83
CA ASN A 107 -5.92 -7.38 -2.71
C ASN A 107 -5.11 -8.54 -3.28
N VAL A 108 -4.75 -8.44 -4.55
CA VAL A 108 -3.84 -9.38 -5.23
C VAL A 108 -2.62 -8.60 -5.67
N VAL A 109 -1.45 -9.07 -5.28
CA VAL A 109 -0.16 -8.43 -5.57
C VAL A 109 0.86 -9.46 -6.04
N THR A 110 1.83 -9.01 -6.80
CA THR A 110 2.98 -9.83 -7.16
C THR A 110 4.08 -9.76 -6.11
N THR A 111 5.00 -10.69 -6.15
CA THR A 111 6.19 -10.70 -5.28
C THR A 111 7.02 -9.42 -5.38
N ALA A 112 7.05 -8.77 -6.55
CA ALA A 112 7.78 -7.52 -6.77
C ALA A 112 7.11 -6.29 -6.15
N GLU A 113 5.79 -6.31 -5.98
CA GLU A 113 4.99 -5.19 -5.48
C GLU A 113 4.77 -5.22 -3.96
N ILE A 114 5.32 -6.22 -3.29
CA ILE A 114 5.15 -6.37 -1.84
C ILE A 114 5.66 -5.15 -1.09
N ASN A 115 4.77 -4.59 -0.28
CA ASN A 115 5.07 -3.45 0.58
C ASN A 115 4.75 -3.83 2.04
N PRO A 116 5.60 -3.44 3.02
CA PRO A 116 5.36 -3.66 4.45
C PRO A 116 3.96 -3.27 4.92
N VAL A 117 3.45 -2.14 4.45
CA VAL A 117 2.10 -1.65 4.82
C VAL A 117 1.00 -2.59 4.33
N MET A 118 1.15 -3.14 3.11
CA MET A 118 0.17 -4.08 2.53
C MET A 118 0.15 -5.41 3.30
N LEU A 119 1.28 -5.85 3.84
CA LEU A 119 1.38 -7.08 4.62
C LEU A 119 0.71 -6.97 5.99
N LEU A 120 0.77 -5.79 6.62
CA LEU A 120 0.24 -5.58 7.97
C LEU A 120 -1.26 -5.25 8.01
N LYS A 121 -1.81 -4.75 6.90
CA LYS A 121 -3.20 -4.30 6.83
C LYS A 121 -4.24 -5.45 6.87
N PRO A 122 -4.08 -6.57 6.15
CA PRO A 122 -5.06 -7.64 6.09
C PRO A 122 -5.04 -8.51 7.34
N HIS A 123 -6.16 -9.21 7.58
CA HIS A 123 -6.22 -10.20 8.65
C HIS A 123 -5.44 -11.47 8.32
N LYS A 124 -5.39 -11.84 7.05
CA LYS A 124 -4.67 -13.03 6.57
C LYS A 124 -3.91 -12.71 5.29
N VAL A 125 -2.76 -13.34 5.13
CA VAL A 125 -1.92 -13.26 3.94
C VAL A 125 -1.84 -14.64 3.31
N ALA A 126 -2.35 -14.75 2.10
CA ALA A 126 -2.37 -15.99 1.33
C ALA A 126 -1.24 -15.97 0.28
N ILE A 127 -0.35 -16.94 0.31
CA ILE A 127 0.81 -16.99 -0.57
C ILE A 127 0.79 -18.27 -1.41
N THR A 128 1.07 -18.15 -2.71
CA THR A 128 1.28 -19.31 -3.56
C THR A 128 2.68 -19.91 -3.36
N PRO A 129 2.88 -21.22 -3.50
CA PRO A 129 4.18 -21.86 -3.30
C PRO A 129 5.30 -21.30 -4.20
N ALA A 130 4.95 -20.91 -5.44
CA ALA A 130 5.89 -20.27 -6.35
C ALA A 130 6.32 -18.89 -5.84
N ALA A 131 5.36 -18.07 -5.40
CA ALA A 131 5.64 -16.77 -4.81
C ALA A 131 6.47 -16.88 -3.52
N PHE A 132 6.24 -17.89 -2.71
CA PHE A 132 6.99 -18.11 -1.48
C PHE A 132 8.50 -18.33 -1.76
N LYS A 133 8.83 -19.22 -2.69
CA LYS A 133 10.22 -19.44 -3.10
C LYS A 133 10.90 -18.18 -3.59
N ARG A 134 10.19 -17.40 -4.40
CA ARG A 134 10.72 -16.14 -4.93
C ARG A 134 10.92 -15.07 -3.86
N ILE A 135 10.07 -15.04 -2.85
CA ILE A 135 10.23 -14.16 -1.68
C ILE A 135 11.46 -14.55 -0.87
N GLU A 136 11.72 -15.85 -0.67
CA GLU A 136 12.93 -16.33 0.03
C GLU A 136 14.23 -15.89 -0.66
N GLU A 137 14.24 -15.86 -1.99
CA GLU A 137 15.38 -15.38 -2.78
C GLU A 137 15.58 -13.85 -2.68
N LEU A 138 14.46 -13.09 -2.60
CA LEU A 138 14.48 -11.63 -2.59
C LEU A 138 14.85 -11.03 -1.23
N ILE A 139 14.52 -11.70 -0.16
CA ILE A 139 14.72 -11.25 1.22
C ILE A 139 16.04 -11.78 1.77
#